data_3a8abfd687ef8c6d8d1f9682ac654e7e
#
_entry.id   3a8abfd687ef8c6d8d1f9682ac654e7e
#
_cell.length_a   1.000
_cell.length_b   1.000
_cell.length_c   1.000
_cell.angle_alpha   90.00
_cell.angle_beta   90.00
_cell.angle_gamma   90.00
#
_symmetry.space_group_name_H-M   'P 1'
#
loop_
_entity.id
_entity.type
_entity.pdbx_description
1 polymer ?
#
loop_
_entity_poly.entity_id
_entity_poly.type
_entity_poly.pdbx_seq_one_letter_code
_entity_poly.pdbx_strand_id
1 'polypeptide(L)'
;MKQEIINGGNARYLGELERFKDGIPFGIVNKTKTDVGGTYVAANCSSNYIIVCPFKDLVDSIAADKNNKYEVFKCYGGIREYQFRKYIKNNTTYKIAVTYDSLPKLIGWLSGTEGWKVLIDEYHLILEDMDFRYDAINGLMEEIQKFRHYSFLSATPIDLDFEIDFLKRLPHYKVQWNGVTKITPIRYKVTQLTKGLARFIQIFLDEGISLPDINGNVSKVEELYIFINSVTSIKQIADTLKLNPNDVKICCADRIRNNKLLGEYQIESVSSPNKKINFFTKKCFQGCNLFTNNGLIIVASDAYKTQTLVDISTTMEQIAGRIRINDEYQNIFRNVIVHLFSTNKNVMSDEEFEMLMQDKEKEADKLLSGWSKLDKEERQTYIKRMNLDTELVSIINGKMVYNNLKKQSFIYKQALRKTYKDGISIRDSFMQSEKFELTNQNDWEDFNIKLAKAMTVSYEQLLKDYLDSPSESYEQEYPEFPLIKRYLKESEMNTLRWNREKMLKAVEDKKMVNKALLAIYQPGFISNQELKGKLKDEFGRLGIKLSPKATLIENCTLYNVEKASRKIDGKTVSGYELGKMVFTFE
;
A
#
# COMPACT_ATOMS: atom_id res chain seq x y z
N MET A 1 -14.26 11.43 21.99
CA MET A 1 -13.49 10.51 22.84
C MET A 1 -12.43 11.32 23.61
N LYS A 2 -12.16 11.05 24.89
CA LYS A 2 -11.16 11.82 25.65
C LYS A 2 -9.81 11.11 25.52
N GLN A 3 -8.86 11.73 24.84
CA GLN A 3 -7.48 11.25 24.75
C GLN A 3 -6.76 11.58 26.06
N GLU A 4 -6.14 10.60 26.71
CA GLU A 4 -5.30 10.79 27.90
C GLU A 4 -3.90 11.24 27.46
N ILE A 5 -3.43 12.36 28.02
CA ILE A 5 -2.08 12.86 27.78
C ILE A 5 -1.14 12.31 28.85
N ILE A 6 -0.10 11.62 28.42
CA ILE A 6 0.97 11.13 29.29
C ILE A 6 2.14 12.10 29.15
N ASN A 7 2.51 12.74 30.25
CA ASN A 7 3.64 13.66 30.26
C ASN A 7 4.96 12.87 30.17
N GLY A 8 5.64 12.95 29.04
CA GLY A 8 6.96 12.37 28.80
C GLY A 8 8.11 13.21 29.39
N GLY A 9 7.87 14.51 29.61
CA GLY A 9 8.87 15.40 30.16
C GLY A 9 10.20 15.35 29.40
N ASN A 10 11.29 15.21 30.17
CA ASN A 10 12.64 15.08 29.64
C ASN A 10 13.11 13.61 29.51
N ALA A 11 12.23 12.64 29.75
CA ALA A 11 12.57 11.22 29.56
C ALA A 11 12.98 10.97 28.10
N ARG A 12 13.95 10.09 27.92
CA ARG A 12 14.42 9.69 26.59
C ARG A 12 13.58 8.54 26.04
N TYR A 13 13.14 7.63 26.92
CA TYR A 13 12.46 6.40 26.54
C TYR A 13 11.16 6.19 27.31
N LEU A 14 10.20 5.49 26.68
CA LEU A 14 8.92 5.14 27.30
C LEU A 14 9.09 4.37 28.61
N GLY A 15 10.08 3.45 28.68
CA GLY A 15 10.34 2.65 29.87
C GLY A 15 10.75 3.44 31.12
N GLU A 16 11.13 4.71 30.98
CA GLU A 16 11.43 5.61 32.10
C GLU A 16 10.16 6.18 32.75
N LEU A 17 9.04 6.13 32.02
CA LEU A 17 7.76 6.67 32.49
C LEU A 17 7.01 5.62 33.31
N GLU A 18 6.46 6.03 34.45
CA GLU A 18 5.74 5.16 35.39
C GLU A 18 4.64 4.33 34.70
N ARG A 19 3.91 4.96 33.77
CA ARG A 19 2.80 4.34 33.04
C ARG A 19 3.22 3.12 32.19
N PHE A 20 4.50 2.99 31.87
CA PHE A 20 5.05 1.94 30.99
C PHE A 20 5.90 0.91 31.73
N LYS A 21 6.08 0.99 33.03
CA LYS A 21 6.91 0.05 33.81
C LYS A 21 6.43 -1.40 33.73
N ASP A 22 5.11 -1.60 33.72
CA ASP A 22 4.48 -2.93 33.62
C ASP A 22 4.16 -3.35 32.19
N GLY A 23 4.65 -2.61 31.20
CA GLY A 23 4.40 -2.81 29.77
C GLY A 23 3.60 -1.69 29.14
N ILE A 24 3.18 -1.91 27.91
CA ILE A 24 2.37 -0.92 27.17
C ILE A 24 0.91 -0.97 27.67
N PRO A 25 0.28 0.16 27.99
CA PRO A 25 -1.12 0.18 28.45
C PRO A 25 -2.08 -0.34 27.39
N PHE A 26 -3.18 -0.96 27.85
CA PHE A 26 -4.26 -1.44 26.96
C PHE A 26 -4.86 -0.28 26.17
N GLY A 27 -5.01 -0.44 24.85
CA GLY A 27 -5.59 0.57 23.97
C GLY A 27 -4.62 1.08 22.90
N ILE A 28 -4.82 2.31 22.46
CA ILE A 28 -4.01 2.94 21.41
C ILE A 28 -3.02 3.92 22.04
N VAL A 29 -1.75 3.75 21.73
CA VAL A 29 -0.66 4.58 22.26
C VAL A 29 0.03 5.32 21.11
N ASN A 30 -0.21 6.62 21.03
CA ASN A 30 0.57 7.53 20.22
C ASN A 30 1.84 7.91 20.98
N LYS A 31 2.96 7.32 20.57
CA LYS A 31 4.28 7.65 21.16
C LYS A 31 4.86 8.96 20.66
N THR A 32 4.25 9.61 19.65
CA THR A 32 4.58 10.90 19.00
C THR A 32 6.03 11.05 18.53
N LYS A 33 6.93 10.22 18.97
CA LYS A 33 8.35 10.22 18.61
C LYS A 33 8.78 8.80 18.23
N THR A 34 9.56 8.68 17.19
CA THR A 34 10.21 7.42 16.82
C THR A 34 11.37 7.13 17.78
N ASP A 35 11.78 5.85 17.88
CA ASP A 35 12.96 5.44 18.65
C ASP A 35 12.88 5.70 20.17
N VAL A 36 11.69 5.63 20.75
CA VAL A 36 11.47 5.81 22.19
C VAL A 36 11.30 4.48 22.95
N GLY A 37 11.65 3.35 22.35
CA GLY A 37 11.76 2.06 23.04
C GLY A 37 10.43 1.36 23.34
N GLY A 38 9.37 1.59 22.56
CA GLY A 38 8.08 0.93 22.81
C GLY A 38 8.14 -0.61 22.72
N THR A 39 8.74 -1.16 21.68
CA THR A 39 9.00 -2.60 21.56
C THR A 39 9.97 -3.10 22.62
N TYR A 40 10.96 -2.29 23.02
CA TYR A 40 11.87 -2.60 24.11
C TYR A 40 11.14 -2.76 25.46
N VAL A 41 10.18 -1.90 25.76
CA VAL A 41 9.34 -2.03 26.97
C VAL A 41 8.61 -3.37 26.98
N ALA A 42 7.96 -3.75 25.86
CA ALA A 42 7.26 -5.02 25.75
C ALA A 42 8.20 -6.25 25.87
N ALA A 43 9.40 -6.17 25.28
CA ALA A 43 10.39 -7.22 25.33
C ALA A 43 11.02 -7.39 26.72
N ASN A 44 11.08 -6.34 27.56
CA ASN A 44 11.86 -6.33 28.79
C ASN A 44 11.04 -6.25 30.10
N CYS A 45 9.73 -5.98 30.07
CA CYS A 45 8.89 -6.05 31.26
C CYS A 45 8.68 -7.51 31.73
N SER A 46 8.16 -7.72 32.94
CA SER A 46 7.95 -9.03 33.55
C SER A 46 6.79 -9.84 32.94
N SER A 47 5.86 -9.22 32.21
CA SER A 47 4.70 -9.87 31.62
C SER A 47 5.08 -10.70 30.39
N ASN A 48 4.33 -11.76 30.09
CA ASN A 48 4.42 -12.45 28.81
C ASN A 48 3.91 -11.56 27.67
N TYR A 49 4.68 -11.45 26.60
CA TYR A 49 4.34 -10.56 25.49
C TYR A 49 4.43 -11.24 24.12
N ILE A 50 3.43 -10.95 23.27
CA ILE A 50 3.47 -11.19 21.84
C ILE A 50 3.61 -9.83 21.17
N ILE A 51 4.72 -9.57 20.51
CA ILE A 51 5.03 -8.34 19.79
C ILE A 51 4.78 -8.60 18.32
N VAL A 52 3.70 -8.03 17.79
CA VAL A 52 3.24 -8.25 16.43
C VAL A 52 3.77 -7.14 15.54
N CYS A 53 4.60 -7.51 14.57
CA CYS A 53 5.34 -6.60 13.70
C CYS A 53 4.88 -6.70 12.25
N PRO A 54 4.93 -5.60 11.48
CA PRO A 54 4.55 -5.64 10.07
C PRO A 54 5.55 -6.41 9.20
N PHE A 55 6.83 -6.43 9.55
CA PHE A 55 7.91 -6.96 8.70
C PHE A 55 8.83 -7.93 9.44
N LYS A 56 9.35 -8.91 8.70
CA LYS A 56 10.32 -9.89 9.20
C LYS A 56 11.59 -9.23 9.75
N ASP A 57 12.12 -8.22 9.05
CA ASP A 57 13.36 -7.55 9.44
C ASP A 57 13.22 -6.89 10.83
N LEU A 58 12.02 -6.42 11.18
CA LEU A 58 11.73 -5.87 12.50
C LEU A 58 11.69 -6.98 13.58
N VAL A 59 11.08 -8.13 13.27
CA VAL A 59 11.08 -9.31 14.15
C VAL A 59 12.52 -9.75 14.42
N ASP A 60 13.36 -9.83 13.39
CA ASP A 60 14.77 -10.21 13.52
C ASP A 60 15.55 -9.19 14.35
N SER A 61 15.30 -7.89 14.15
CA SER A 61 15.95 -6.81 14.91
C SER A 61 15.61 -6.87 16.41
N ILE A 62 14.32 -7.05 16.74
CA ILE A 62 13.88 -7.15 18.15
C ILE A 62 14.52 -8.36 18.83
N ALA A 63 14.54 -9.51 18.15
CA ALA A 63 15.09 -10.73 18.74
C ALA A 63 16.62 -10.73 18.84
N ALA A 64 17.31 -9.97 17.98
CA ALA A 64 18.77 -9.85 17.98
C ALA A 64 19.31 -8.77 18.94
N ASP A 65 18.42 -7.97 19.55
CA ASP A 65 18.84 -6.89 20.45
C ASP A 65 19.53 -7.48 21.70
N LYS A 66 20.82 -7.18 21.83
CA LYS A 66 21.65 -7.66 22.95
C LYS A 66 21.27 -7.06 24.31
N ASN A 67 20.49 -5.99 24.32
CA ASN A 67 20.00 -5.34 25.53
C ASN A 67 18.70 -5.99 26.05
N ASN A 68 18.16 -6.99 25.38
CA ASN A 68 16.99 -7.71 25.87
C ASN A 68 17.34 -8.49 27.15
N LYS A 69 16.51 -8.28 28.18
CA LYS A 69 16.59 -9.01 29.45
C LYS A 69 16.16 -10.49 29.29
N TYR A 70 15.24 -10.74 28.35
CA TYR A 70 14.66 -12.06 28.10
C TYR A 70 14.95 -12.48 26.66
N GLU A 71 15.11 -13.80 26.45
CA GLU A 71 15.17 -14.34 25.10
C GLU A 71 13.87 -14.09 24.35
N VAL A 72 13.95 -13.56 23.13
CA VAL A 72 12.79 -13.28 22.28
C VAL A 72 12.69 -14.34 21.18
N PHE A 73 11.61 -15.13 21.20
CA PHE A 73 11.32 -16.10 20.17
C PHE A 73 10.84 -15.44 18.89
N LYS A 74 11.46 -15.78 17.75
CA LYS A 74 11.07 -15.29 16.43
C LYS A 74 10.02 -16.18 15.81
N CYS A 75 8.91 -15.61 15.33
CA CYS A 75 7.86 -16.35 14.64
C CYS A 75 7.47 -15.70 13.32
N TYR A 76 7.86 -16.34 12.20
CA TYR A 76 7.47 -15.97 10.84
C TYR A 76 7.54 -17.20 9.92
N GLY A 77 7.40 -17.03 8.61
CA GLY A 77 7.43 -18.12 7.64
C GLY A 77 8.66 -19.02 7.82
N GLY A 78 8.47 -20.35 7.77
CA GLY A 78 9.52 -21.35 7.96
C GLY A 78 9.75 -21.82 9.41
N ILE A 79 9.32 -21.06 10.42
CA ILE A 79 9.38 -21.47 11.83
C ILE A 79 8.33 -22.55 12.11
N ARG A 80 8.68 -23.57 12.89
CA ARG A 80 7.83 -24.73 13.19
C ARG A 80 7.48 -24.82 14.67
N GLU A 81 6.37 -25.48 15.00
CA GLU A 81 5.85 -25.61 16.36
C GLU A 81 6.85 -26.22 17.35
N TYR A 82 7.64 -27.22 16.94
CA TYR A 82 8.61 -27.84 17.84
C TYR A 82 9.66 -26.85 18.38
N GLN A 83 10.03 -25.83 17.57
CA GLN A 83 10.96 -24.77 17.99
C GLN A 83 10.29 -23.89 19.06
N PHE A 84 9.02 -23.57 18.89
CA PHE A 84 8.23 -22.87 19.89
C PHE A 84 8.09 -23.67 21.19
N ARG A 85 7.76 -24.96 21.12
CA ARG A 85 7.65 -25.83 22.29
C ARG A 85 8.98 -25.93 23.05
N LYS A 86 10.12 -25.99 22.34
CA LYS A 86 11.45 -25.96 22.95
C LYS A 86 11.69 -24.64 23.68
N TYR A 87 11.32 -23.51 23.07
CA TYR A 87 11.46 -22.18 23.68
C TYR A 87 10.64 -22.07 24.97
N ILE A 88 9.35 -22.46 24.93
CA ILE A 88 8.47 -22.44 26.13
C ILE A 88 9.05 -23.30 27.27
N LYS A 89 9.60 -24.46 26.95
CA LYS A 89 10.20 -25.35 27.95
C LYS A 89 11.41 -24.74 28.67
N ASN A 90 12.16 -23.89 27.96
CA ASN A 90 13.43 -23.35 28.47
C ASN A 90 13.30 -21.97 29.13
N ASN A 91 12.14 -21.35 29.06
CA ASN A 91 11.91 -19.99 29.58
C ASN A 91 10.72 -19.97 30.57
N THR A 92 10.73 -19.02 31.50
CA THR A 92 9.65 -18.78 32.47
C THR A 92 8.86 -17.51 32.17
N THR A 93 9.48 -16.55 31.49
CA THR A 93 8.86 -15.34 30.96
C THR A 93 8.98 -15.38 29.45
N TYR A 94 7.86 -15.28 28.78
CA TYR A 94 7.81 -15.52 27.34
C TYR A 94 7.70 -14.21 26.56
N LYS A 95 8.63 -14.05 25.61
CA LYS A 95 8.67 -12.93 24.68
C LYS A 95 8.71 -13.46 23.26
N ILE A 96 7.73 -13.08 22.46
CA ILE A 96 7.58 -13.56 21.10
C ILE A 96 7.47 -12.38 20.18
N ALA A 97 8.33 -12.29 19.18
CA ALA A 97 8.19 -11.34 18.07
C ALA A 97 7.63 -12.10 16.86
N VAL A 98 6.53 -11.64 16.29
CA VAL A 98 5.79 -12.35 15.24
C VAL A 98 5.34 -11.38 14.15
N THR A 99 5.34 -11.82 12.88
CA THR A 99 4.76 -11.03 11.79
C THR A 99 3.23 -11.09 11.78
N TYR A 100 2.57 -10.06 11.23
CA TYR A 100 1.09 -10.03 11.07
C TYR A 100 0.57 -11.34 10.46
N ASP A 101 1.20 -11.81 9.38
CA ASP A 101 0.82 -13.04 8.67
C ASP A 101 0.96 -14.31 9.50
N SER A 102 1.86 -14.32 10.47
CA SER A 102 2.17 -15.52 11.27
C SER A 102 1.47 -15.58 12.61
N LEU A 103 0.76 -14.51 13.00
CA LEU A 103 0.05 -14.45 14.28
C LEU A 103 -1.02 -15.57 14.42
N PRO A 104 -1.89 -15.85 13.43
CA PRO A 104 -2.88 -16.94 13.56
C PRO A 104 -2.22 -18.30 13.80
N LYS A 105 -1.10 -18.55 13.12
CA LYS A 105 -0.30 -19.78 13.31
C LYS A 105 0.26 -19.87 14.72
N LEU A 106 0.85 -18.79 15.24
CA LEU A 106 1.38 -18.76 16.61
C LEU A 106 0.29 -19.03 17.64
N ILE A 107 -0.89 -18.41 17.47
CA ILE A 107 -2.01 -18.60 18.40
C ILE A 107 -2.46 -20.05 18.42
N GLY A 108 -2.47 -20.74 17.28
CA GLY A 108 -2.72 -22.17 17.21
C GLY A 108 -1.76 -23.05 18.02
N TRP A 109 -0.57 -22.54 18.37
CA TRP A 109 0.41 -23.23 19.20
C TRP A 109 0.29 -22.92 20.69
N LEU A 110 -0.42 -21.83 21.06
CA LEU A 110 -0.64 -21.47 22.47
C LEU A 110 -1.62 -22.45 23.14
N SER A 111 -1.40 -22.72 24.41
CA SER A 111 -2.33 -23.50 25.24
C SER A 111 -3.53 -22.66 25.72
N GLY A 112 -3.54 -21.37 25.43
CA GLY A 112 -4.55 -20.39 25.80
C GLY A 112 -4.00 -18.97 25.67
N THR A 113 -4.87 -17.98 25.72
CA THR A 113 -4.50 -16.56 25.59
C THR A 113 -4.40 -15.83 26.93
N GLU A 114 -4.77 -16.50 28.03
CA GLU A 114 -4.72 -15.92 29.36
C GLU A 114 -3.27 -15.66 29.81
N GLY A 115 -3.06 -14.52 30.46
CA GLY A 115 -1.72 -14.13 30.92
C GLY A 115 -0.79 -13.56 29.84
N TRP A 116 -1.24 -13.48 28.59
CA TRP A 116 -0.50 -12.86 27.51
C TRP A 116 -0.96 -11.44 27.26
N LYS A 117 0.00 -10.55 27.05
CA LYS A 117 -0.23 -9.20 26.49
C LYS A 117 0.20 -9.18 25.02
N VAL A 118 -0.53 -8.47 24.19
CA VAL A 118 -0.21 -8.32 22.77
C VAL A 118 0.11 -6.86 22.46
N LEU A 119 1.21 -6.63 21.78
CA LEU A 119 1.58 -5.32 21.25
C LEU A 119 1.54 -5.37 19.72
N ILE A 120 0.71 -4.56 19.09
CA ILE A 120 0.69 -4.35 17.65
C ILE A 120 1.53 -3.11 17.36
N ASP A 121 2.74 -3.34 16.85
CA ASP A 121 3.67 -2.25 16.53
C ASP A 121 3.42 -1.71 15.13
N GLU A 122 3.62 -0.41 14.96
CA GLU A 122 3.37 0.36 13.74
C GLU A 122 1.97 0.09 13.15
N TYR A 123 0.93 0.17 14.02
CA TYR A 123 -0.44 -0.22 13.67
C TYR A 123 -1.07 0.65 12.58
N HIS A 124 -0.55 1.83 12.28
CA HIS A 124 -1.01 2.66 11.16
C HIS A 124 -0.93 1.92 9.82
N LEU A 125 -0.03 0.94 9.69
CA LEU A 125 0.07 0.08 8.52
C LEU A 125 -1.13 -0.84 8.30
N ILE A 126 -1.95 -1.06 9.32
CA ILE A 126 -3.23 -1.79 9.16
C ILE A 126 -4.12 -1.09 8.11
N LEU A 127 -4.10 0.24 8.07
CA LEU A 127 -4.86 1.02 7.10
C LEU A 127 -4.12 1.14 5.75
N GLU A 128 -2.84 1.47 5.80
CA GLU A 128 -2.03 1.73 4.61
C GLU A 128 -1.78 0.49 3.74
N ASP A 129 -1.64 -0.70 4.37
CA ASP A 129 -1.30 -1.95 3.71
C ASP A 129 -2.51 -2.84 3.43
N MET A 130 -3.73 -2.37 3.70
CA MET A 130 -4.96 -3.16 3.60
C MET A 130 -5.18 -3.79 2.22
N ASP A 131 -4.79 -3.12 1.13
CA ASP A 131 -5.06 -3.61 -0.23
C ASP A 131 -4.28 -4.87 -0.59
N PHE A 132 -3.05 -5.00 -0.11
CA PHE A 132 -2.16 -6.10 -0.51
C PHE A 132 -1.85 -7.09 0.61
N ARG A 133 -2.32 -6.81 1.84
CA ARG A 133 -2.15 -7.67 3.03
C ARG A 133 -3.45 -7.89 3.78
N TYR A 134 -4.58 -7.76 3.10
CA TYR A 134 -5.90 -7.81 3.75
C TYR A 134 -6.13 -9.10 4.55
N ASP A 135 -5.68 -10.26 4.06
CA ASP A 135 -5.80 -11.54 4.78
C ASP A 135 -5.03 -11.52 6.10
N ALA A 136 -3.78 -11.06 6.06
CA ALA A 136 -2.94 -10.96 7.27
C ALA A 136 -3.51 -9.95 8.27
N ILE A 137 -4.01 -8.81 7.78
CA ILE A 137 -4.58 -7.76 8.62
C ILE A 137 -5.92 -8.20 9.22
N ASN A 138 -6.80 -8.82 8.43
CA ASN A 138 -8.05 -9.36 8.95
C ASN A 138 -7.79 -10.46 9.99
N GLY A 139 -6.87 -11.39 9.69
CA GLY A 139 -6.45 -12.42 10.64
C GLY A 139 -5.89 -11.83 11.92
N LEU A 140 -5.04 -10.78 11.83
CA LEU A 140 -4.56 -10.05 12.99
C LEU A 140 -5.72 -9.48 13.82
N MET A 141 -6.67 -8.77 13.18
CA MET A 141 -7.77 -8.10 13.86
C MET A 141 -8.77 -9.07 14.50
N GLU A 142 -8.93 -10.26 13.94
CA GLU A 142 -9.72 -11.34 14.57
C GLU A 142 -8.99 -11.95 15.76
N GLU A 143 -7.70 -12.25 15.61
CA GLU A 143 -6.92 -12.97 16.60
C GLU A 143 -6.65 -12.14 17.87
N ILE A 144 -6.40 -10.83 17.75
CA ILE A 144 -6.13 -9.97 18.92
C ILE A 144 -7.32 -9.88 19.88
N GLN A 145 -8.56 -10.03 19.39
CA GLN A 145 -9.76 -9.98 20.22
C GLN A 145 -9.88 -11.17 21.17
N LYS A 146 -9.09 -12.23 20.98
CA LYS A 146 -9.02 -13.38 21.88
C LYS A 146 -8.24 -13.09 23.18
N PHE A 147 -7.52 -11.95 23.22
CA PHE A 147 -6.69 -11.56 24.36
C PHE A 147 -7.40 -10.51 25.21
N ARG A 148 -7.20 -10.57 26.52
CA ARG A 148 -7.73 -9.55 27.45
C ARG A 148 -6.95 -8.24 27.41
N HIS A 149 -5.65 -8.28 27.02
CA HIS A 149 -4.78 -7.13 26.96
C HIS A 149 -4.07 -7.04 25.62
N TYR A 150 -4.41 -6.04 24.86
CA TYR A 150 -3.74 -5.72 23.61
C TYR A 150 -3.55 -4.21 23.47
N SER A 151 -2.49 -3.82 22.79
CA SER A 151 -2.09 -2.43 22.62
C SER A 151 -1.67 -2.19 21.19
N PHE A 152 -2.08 -1.06 20.64
CA PHE A 152 -1.69 -0.58 19.34
C PHE A 152 -0.71 0.57 19.54
N LEU A 153 0.48 0.49 18.95
CA LEU A 153 1.55 1.45 19.15
C LEU A 153 1.98 2.06 17.81
N SER A 154 2.08 3.36 17.75
CA SER A 154 2.71 4.07 16.64
C SER A 154 3.22 5.44 17.09
N ALA A 155 4.23 5.97 16.39
CA ALA A 155 4.62 7.38 16.50
C ALA A 155 3.67 8.28 15.68
N THR A 156 3.04 7.69 14.68
CA THR A 156 2.14 8.33 13.71
C THR A 156 0.87 7.48 13.60
N PRO A 157 -0.06 7.58 14.57
CA PRO A 157 -1.27 6.78 14.61
C PRO A 157 -2.17 7.06 13.41
N ILE A 158 -3.11 6.16 13.15
CA ILE A 158 -4.21 6.40 12.21
C ILE A 158 -5.00 7.62 12.72
N ASP A 159 -5.33 8.54 11.81
CA ASP A 159 -6.22 9.65 12.13
C ASP A 159 -7.60 9.12 12.53
N LEU A 160 -8.22 9.77 13.53
CA LEU A 160 -9.53 9.39 14.06
C LEU A 160 -10.62 9.30 12.98
N ASP A 161 -10.52 10.11 11.92
CA ASP A 161 -11.46 10.10 10.81
C ASP A 161 -11.41 8.79 10.01
N PHE A 162 -10.27 8.13 9.99
CA PHE A 162 -10.04 6.86 9.28
C PHE A 162 -10.05 5.63 10.18
N GLU A 163 -10.14 5.80 11.50
CA GLU A 163 -10.24 4.67 12.41
C GLU A 163 -11.59 3.94 12.26
N ILE A 164 -11.55 2.60 12.35
CA ILE A 164 -12.78 1.80 12.45
C ILE A 164 -13.35 1.89 13.87
N ASP A 165 -14.64 1.61 14.01
CA ASP A 165 -15.36 1.70 15.29
C ASP A 165 -14.73 0.87 16.41
N PHE A 166 -14.12 -0.28 16.07
CA PHE A 166 -13.40 -1.09 17.03
C PHE A 166 -12.24 -0.31 17.68
N LEU A 167 -11.42 0.37 16.88
CA LEU A 167 -10.30 1.17 17.38
C LEU A 167 -10.80 2.41 18.12
N LYS A 168 -11.80 3.10 17.60
CA LYS A 168 -12.41 4.28 18.23
C LYS A 168 -12.91 4.03 19.66
N ARG A 169 -13.31 2.81 19.99
CA ARG A 169 -13.82 2.43 21.32
C ARG A 169 -12.71 2.19 22.35
N LEU A 170 -11.47 2.03 21.91
CA LEU A 170 -10.34 1.78 22.81
C LEU A 170 -9.91 3.06 23.54
N PRO A 171 -9.28 2.95 24.71
CA PRO A 171 -8.59 4.08 25.33
C PRO A 171 -7.47 4.61 24.42
N HIS A 172 -7.36 5.92 24.28
CA HIS A 172 -6.33 6.59 23.51
C HIS A 172 -5.38 7.35 24.43
N TYR A 173 -4.08 7.11 24.25
CA TYR A 173 -3.00 7.76 24.99
C TYR A 173 -2.10 8.51 24.02
N LYS A 174 -1.70 9.75 24.37
CA LYS A 174 -0.70 10.51 23.63
C LYS A 174 0.43 10.89 24.57
N VAL A 175 1.65 10.50 24.24
CA VAL A 175 2.84 10.90 25.01
C VAL A 175 3.32 12.25 24.51
N GLN A 176 3.47 13.19 25.41
CA GLN A 176 3.95 14.54 25.11
C GLN A 176 5.37 14.72 25.67
N TRP A 177 6.33 14.88 24.77
CA TRP A 177 7.74 15.06 25.10
C TRP A 177 8.14 16.54 25.08
N ASN A 178 9.12 16.91 25.92
CA ASN A 178 9.76 18.22 25.84
C ASN A 178 10.84 18.21 24.74
N GLY A 179 11.11 19.37 24.15
CA GLY A 179 12.27 19.57 23.26
C GLY A 179 12.23 18.75 21.97
N VAL A 180 11.06 18.53 21.37
CA VAL A 180 10.95 17.86 20.07
C VAL A 180 11.54 18.76 18.99
N THR A 181 12.60 18.29 18.32
CA THR A 181 13.20 19.00 17.19
C THR A 181 12.21 19.04 16.03
N LYS A 182 11.92 20.24 15.56
CA LYS A 182 11.13 20.45 14.34
C LYS A 182 11.97 20.14 13.11
N ILE A 183 11.32 19.68 12.05
CA ILE A 183 11.93 19.38 10.76
C ILE A 183 11.45 20.38 9.74
N THR A 184 12.38 20.98 9.01
CA THR A 184 12.09 21.92 7.93
C THR A 184 11.96 21.17 6.60
N PRO A 185 10.75 21.07 6.02
CA PRO A 185 10.58 20.48 4.70
C PRO A 185 10.92 21.51 3.61
N ILE A 186 11.90 21.17 2.76
CA ILE A 186 12.19 21.87 1.51
C ILE A 186 11.31 21.24 0.43
N ARG A 187 10.37 22.00 -0.12
CA ARG A 187 9.33 21.49 -1.01
C ARG A 187 9.62 21.91 -2.44
N TYR A 188 9.73 20.93 -3.33
CA TYR A 188 9.94 21.17 -4.75
C TYR A 188 8.82 20.56 -5.58
N LYS A 189 8.02 21.41 -6.22
CA LYS A 189 7.00 21.00 -7.16
C LYS A 189 7.62 20.77 -8.54
N VAL A 190 7.36 19.61 -9.12
CA VAL A 190 7.87 19.24 -10.46
C VAL A 190 6.71 18.77 -11.34
N THR A 191 6.80 19.00 -12.64
CA THR A 191 5.78 18.54 -13.60
C THR A 191 5.89 17.04 -13.85
N GLN A 192 7.12 16.52 -13.93
CA GLN A 192 7.42 15.10 -14.11
C GLN A 192 8.42 14.66 -13.05
N LEU A 193 7.93 13.85 -12.09
CA LEU A 193 8.73 13.49 -10.93
C LEU A 193 10.07 12.84 -11.29
N THR A 194 10.06 11.84 -12.17
CA THR A 194 11.28 11.12 -12.55
C THR A 194 12.34 12.04 -13.15
N LYS A 195 11.94 13.01 -13.98
CA LYS A 195 12.86 14.00 -14.55
C LYS A 195 13.36 14.99 -13.49
N GLY A 196 12.45 15.48 -12.63
CA GLY A 196 12.82 16.41 -11.55
C GLY A 196 13.81 15.76 -10.58
N LEU A 197 13.56 14.51 -10.18
CA LEU A 197 14.46 13.78 -9.30
C LEU A 197 15.80 13.46 -9.98
N ALA A 198 15.80 13.05 -11.25
CA ALA A 198 17.04 12.87 -12.01
C ALA A 198 17.86 14.17 -12.07
N ARG A 199 17.20 15.31 -12.28
CA ARG A 199 17.87 16.62 -12.27
C ARG A 199 18.45 16.94 -10.90
N PHE A 200 17.72 16.69 -9.83
CA PHE A 200 18.22 16.89 -8.48
C PHE A 200 19.49 16.07 -8.21
N ILE A 201 19.48 14.79 -8.59
CA ILE A 201 20.64 13.91 -8.48
C ILE A 201 21.80 14.41 -9.35
N GLN A 202 21.52 14.88 -10.56
CA GLN A 202 22.56 15.41 -11.45
C GLN A 202 23.25 16.63 -10.84
N ILE A 203 22.49 17.62 -10.31
CA ILE A 203 23.04 18.77 -9.59
C ILE A 203 23.93 18.31 -8.43
N PHE A 204 23.45 17.34 -7.65
CA PHE A 204 24.23 16.79 -6.55
C PHE A 204 25.56 16.18 -7.02
N LEU A 205 25.57 15.48 -8.15
CA LEU A 205 26.77 14.84 -8.69
C LEU A 205 27.77 15.84 -9.31
N ASP A 206 27.25 16.81 -10.04
CA ASP A 206 28.07 17.74 -10.85
C ASP A 206 28.53 18.97 -10.06
N GLU A 207 27.62 19.56 -9.29
CA GLU A 207 27.83 20.84 -8.60
C GLU A 207 27.94 20.68 -7.07
N GLY A 208 27.38 19.59 -6.54
CA GLY A 208 27.18 19.39 -5.11
C GLY A 208 25.97 20.17 -4.60
N ILE A 209 25.49 19.78 -3.42
CA ILE A 209 24.41 20.48 -2.71
C ILE A 209 24.93 20.90 -1.35
N SER A 210 24.69 22.16 -1.00
CA SER A 210 24.99 22.69 0.34
C SER A 210 23.73 23.29 0.94
N LEU A 211 23.45 22.94 2.19
CA LEU A 211 22.26 23.36 2.92
C LEU A 211 22.64 23.83 4.33
N PRO A 212 21.80 24.67 4.97
CA PRO A 212 21.95 24.95 6.40
C PRO A 212 21.83 23.66 7.21
N ASP A 213 22.82 23.39 8.04
CA ASP A 213 22.83 22.28 8.98
C ASP A 213 22.03 22.63 10.25
N ILE A 214 21.96 21.71 11.20
CA ILE A 214 21.22 21.91 12.47
C ILE A 214 21.80 23.06 13.32
N ASN A 215 23.03 23.48 13.07
CA ASN A 215 23.70 24.57 13.77
C ASN A 215 23.59 25.89 12.99
N GLY A 216 22.93 25.88 11.83
CA GLY A 216 22.79 27.05 10.93
C GLY A 216 23.98 27.32 10.03
N ASN A 217 25.00 26.44 10.02
CA ASN A 217 26.14 26.56 9.09
C ASN A 217 25.77 25.96 7.73
N VAL A 218 26.31 26.55 6.66
CA VAL A 218 26.15 25.97 5.32
C VAL A 218 27.13 24.82 5.16
N SER A 219 26.61 23.60 5.10
CA SER A 219 27.38 22.37 5.03
C SER A 219 27.06 21.57 3.76
N LYS A 220 28.04 20.81 3.27
CA LYS A 220 27.91 20.02 2.05
C LYS A 220 27.22 18.69 2.33
N VAL A 221 26.24 18.33 1.48
CA VAL A 221 25.61 17.02 1.45
C VAL A 221 26.55 16.02 0.77
N GLU A 222 26.79 14.89 1.39
CA GLU A 222 27.70 13.84 0.88
C GLU A 222 26.95 12.61 0.36
N GLU A 223 25.77 12.32 0.91
CA GLU A 223 24.98 11.15 0.54
C GLU A 223 23.50 11.54 0.38
N LEU A 224 22.84 10.97 -0.61
CA LEU A 224 21.39 11.10 -0.79
C LEU A 224 20.67 9.82 -0.34
N TYR A 225 19.61 9.99 0.44
CA TYR A 225 18.70 8.94 0.90
C TYR A 225 17.31 9.17 0.31
N ILE A 226 17.04 8.52 -0.81
CA ILE A 226 15.89 8.79 -1.67
C ILE A 226 14.80 7.76 -1.45
N PHE A 227 13.68 8.21 -0.92
CA PHE A 227 12.49 7.39 -0.64
C PHE A 227 11.47 7.57 -1.76
N ILE A 228 11.33 6.53 -2.59
CA ILE A 228 10.40 6.50 -3.73
C ILE A 228 9.85 5.09 -3.92
N ASN A 229 8.54 4.91 -3.83
CA ASN A 229 7.92 3.58 -3.96
C ASN A 229 7.66 3.20 -5.43
N SER A 230 8.72 3.18 -6.25
CA SER A 230 8.66 2.75 -7.65
C SER A 230 10.02 2.27 -8.15
N VAL A 231 10.21 0.96 -8.26
CA VAL A 231 11.44 0.36 -8.81
C VAL A 231 11.65 0.77 -10.27
N THR A 232 10.57 0.91 -11.03
CA THR A 232 10.61 1.39 -12.43
C THR A 232 11.15 2.80 -12.52
N SER A 233 10.70 3.71 -11.64
CA SER A 233 11.21 5.10 -11.61
C SER A 233 12.69 5.13 -11.18
N ILE A 234 13.09 4.30 -10.22
CA ILE A 234 14.50 4.15 -9.82
C ILE A 234 15.35 3.74 -11.02
N LYS A 235 14.95 2.69 -11.74
CA LYS A 235 15.67 2.21 -12.93
C LYS A 235 15.76 3.28 -14.02
N GLN A 236 14.64 3.97 -14.32
CA GLN A 236 14.62 5.06 -15.30
C GLN A 236 15.60 6.18 -14.94
N ILE A 237 15.68 6.57 -13.67
CA ILE A 237 16.61 7.60 -13.19
C ILE A 237 18.05 7.11 -13.36
N ALA A 238 18.34 5.90 -12.89
CA ALA A 238 19.67 5.32 -12.96
C ALA A 238 20.18 5.20 -14.40
N ASP A 239 19.32 4.76 -15.34
CA ASP A 239 19.65 4.68 -16.76
C ASP A 239 19.81 6.05 -17.42
N THR A 240 18.91 6.98 -17.10
CA THR A 240 18.97 8.35 -17.65
C THR A 240 20.28 9.03 -17.30
N LEU A 241 20.72 8.91 -16.07
CA LEU A 241 21.95 9.50 -15.56
C LEU A 241 23.18 8.62 -15.78
N LYS A 242 23.01 7.41 -16.29
CA LYS A 242 24.08 6.40 -16.43
C LYS A 242 24.88 6.23 -15.13
N LEU A 243 24.14 6.09 -14.02
CA LEU A 243 24.77 5.98 -12.71
C LEU A 243 25.66 4.75 -12.63
N ASN A 244 26.84 4.91 -12.01
CA ASN A 244 27.69 3.76 -11.74
C ASN A 244 27.05 2.86 -10.66
N PRO A 245 26.83 1.55 -10.90
CA PRO A 245 26.24 0.65 -9.92
C PRO A 245 26.98 0.61 -8.57
N ASN A 246 28.29 0.91 -8.57
CA ASN A 246 29.07 0.96 -7.33
C ASN A 246 28.70 2.18 -6.45
N ASP A 247 28.16 3.24 -7.03
CA ASP A 247 27.79 4.46 -6.32
C ASP A 247 26.30 4.49 -5.94
N VAL A 248 25.53 3.45 -6.32
CA VAL A 248 24.09 3.35 -6.12
C VAL A 248 23.75 2.13 -5.26
N LYS A 249 23.02 2.35 -4.17
CA LYS A 249 22.40 1.33 -3.35
C LYS A 249 20.89 1.33 -3.59
N ILE A 250 20.29 0.15 -3.83
CA ILE A 250 18.84 0.02 -4.03
C ILE A 250 18.28 -0.99 -3.02
N CYS A 251 17.43 -0.50 -2.12
CA CYS A 251 16.75 -1.31 -1.13
C CYS A 251 15.26 -1.42 -1.50
N CYS A 252 14.88 -2.55 -2.07
CA CYS A 252 13.50 -2.86 -2.43
C CYS A 252 13.16 -4.32 -2.11
N ALA A 253 11.95 -4.75 -2.43
CA ALA A 253 11.57 -6.15 -2.28
C ALA A 253 12.40 -7.04 -3.23
N ASP A 254 13.06 -8.06 -2.67
CA ASP A 254 13.83 -9.03 -3.44
C ASP A 254 12.86 -10.00 -4.12
N ARG A 255 12.52 -9.68 -5.37
CA ARG A 255 11.64 -10.48 -6.24
C ARG A 255 12.34 -10.66 -7.58
N ILE A 256 12.17 -11.81 -8.21
CA ILE A 256 12.76 -12.15 -9.54
C ILE A 256 12.53 -11.02 -10.55
N ARG A 257 11.33 -10.44 -10.54
CA ARG A 257 10.97 -9.32 -11.43
C ARG A 257 11.82 -8.07 -11.16
N ASN A 258 11.99 -7.69 -9.89
CA ASN A 258 12.75 -6.49 -9.56
C ASN A 258 14.22 -6.66 -9.95
N ASN A 259 14.78 -7.85 -9.74
CA ASN A 259 16.14 -8.19 -10.17
C ASN A 259 16.28 -8.10 -11.70
N LYS A 260 15.30 -8.64 -12.46
CA LYS A 260 15.29 -8.51 -13.92
C LYS A 260 15.19 -7.05 -14.39
N LEU A 261 14.32 -6.26 -13.75
CA LEU A 261 14.12 -4.86 -14.11
C LEU A 261 15.36 -4.02 -13.84
N LEU A 262 16.00 -4.22 -12.70
CA LEU A 262 17.18 -3.46 -12.30
C LEU A 262 18.44 -3.81 -13.12
N GLY A 263 18.52 -5.01 -13.69
CA GLY A 263 19.62 -5.41 -14.56
C GLY A 263 20.95 -5.45 -13.82
N GLU A 264 21.84 -4.52 -14.13
CA GLU A 264 23.17 -4.42 -13.52
C GLU A 264 23.17 -3.88 -12.07
N TYR A 265 22.08 -3.21 -11.65
CA TYR A 265 21.94 -2.73 -10.28
C TYR A 265 21.42 -3.85 -9.38
N GLN A 266 22.14 -4.12 -8.30
CA GLN A 266 21.77 -5.17 -7.35
C GLN A 266 20.82 -4.65 -6.28
N ILE A 267 19.90 -5.54 -5.83
CA ILE A 267 19.10 -5.29 -4.63
C ILE A 267 19.99 -5.54 -3.41
N GLU A 268 20.12 -4.54 -2.57
CA GLU A 268 20.95 -4.58 -1.39
C GLU A 268 20.13 -4.57 -0.09
N SER A 269 20.73 -5.10 0.97
CA SER A 269 20.17 -4.99 2.32
C SER A 269 20.29 -3.55 2.84
N VAL A 270 19.37 -3.15 3.71
CA VAL A 270 19.50 -1.88 4.44
C VAL A 270 20.81 -1.82 5.23
N SER A 271 21.24 -2.96 5.79
CA SER A 271 22.47 -3.08 6.57
C SER A 271 23.76 -3.07 5.74
N SER A 272 23.68 -3.16 4.41
CA SER A 272 24.86 -3.00 3.55
C SER A 272 25.41 -1.58 3.66
N PRO A 273 26.71 -1.36 3.40
CA PRO A 273 27.30 -0.03 3.42
C PRO A 273 26.52 0.98 2.58
N ASN A 274 26.37 2.20 3.06
CA ASN A 274 25.75 3.27 2.30
C ASN A 274 26.65 3.68 1.14
N LYS A 275 26.01 4.21 0.10
CA LYS A 275 26.67 4.70 -1.09
C LYS A 275 26.31 6.18 -1.29
N LYS A 276 26.88 6.81 -2.29
CA LYS A 276 26.61 8.21 -2.61
C LYS A 276 25.13 8.48 -2.89
N ILE A 277 24.44 7.51 -3.54
CA ILE A 277 23.00 7.55 -3.84
C ILE A 277 22.34 6.28 -3.31
N ASN A 278 21.36 6.43 -2.42
CA ASN A 278 20.68 5.32 -1.78
C ASN A 278 19.18 5.43 -2.03
N PHE A 279 18.61 4.47 -2.75
CA PHE A 279 17.18 4.40 -3.05
C PHE A 279 16.47 3.41 -2.12
N PHE A 280 15.31 3.81 -1.60
CA PHE A 280 14.47 3.04 -0.69
C PHE A 280 13.04 3.00 -1.19
N THR A 281 12.46 1.80 -1.28
CA THR A 281 11.02 1.62 -1.55
C THR A 281 10.24 1.45 -0.24
N LYS A 282 8.91 1.36 -0.32
CA LYS A 282 8.01 1.26 0.85
C LYS A 282 8.46 0.21 1.89
N LYS A 283 9.13 -0.86 1.48
CA LYS A 283 9.71 -1.86 2.38
C LYS A 283 10.60 -1.23 3.48
N CYS A 284 11.24 -0.10 3.17
CA CYS A 284 12.22 0.56 4.03
C CYS A 284 11.72 1.89 4.63
N PHE A 285 10.46 2.30 4.35
CA PHE A 285 9.91 3.55 4.90
C PHE A 285 9.74 3.46 6.42
N GLN A 286 9.48 2.24 6.91
CA GLN A 286 9.37 1.94 8.34
C GLN A 286 10.35 0.81 8.71
N GLY A 287 10.77 0.80 9.97
CA GLY A 287 11.52 -0.32 10.56
C GLY A 287 12.98 -0.44 10.14
N CYS A 288 13.53 0.48 9.35
CA CYS A 288 14.97 0.51 9.05
C CYS A 288 15.71 1.58 9.85
N ASN A 289 16.97 1.33 10.16
CA ASN A 289 17.87 2.29 10.77
C ASN A 289 18.99 2.59 9.75
N LEU A 290 19.16 3.87 9.46
CA LEU A 290 20.20 4.39 8.58
C LEU A 290 21.16 5.24 9.41
N PHE A 291 22.44 5.19 9.09
CA PHE A 291 23.48 5.91 9.82
C PHE A 291 24.37 6.68 8.84
N THR A 292 24.50 7.96 9.04
CA THR A 292 25.33 8.87 8.24
C THR A 292 25.55 10.16 9.02
N ASN A 293 26.62 10.89 8.69
CA ASN A 293 26.87 12.22 9.26
C ASN A 293 26.36 13.36 8.37
N ASN A 294 26.45 13.21 7.03
CA ASN A 294 26.16 14.26 6.06
C ASN A 294 25.11 13.82 5.01
N GLY A 295 24.17 12.94 5.41
CA GLY A 295 23.17 12.42 4.52
C GLY A 295 21.88 13.24 4.50
N LEU A 296 21.34 13.49 3.32
CA LEU A 296 20.09 14.21 3.10
C LEU A 296 18.94 13.27 2.72
N ILE A 297 17.84 13.37 3.45
CA ILE A 297 16.61 12.63 3.12
C ILE A 297 15.85 13.36 2.01
N ILE A 298 15.48 12.60 0.98
CA ILE A 298 14.63 13.06 -0.13
C ILE A 298 13.43 12.12 -0.21
N VAL A 299 12.23 12.68 -0.21
CA VAL A 299 11.00 11.94 -0.48
C VAL A 299 10.45 12.37 -1.84
N ALA A 300 10.10 11.40 -2.67
CA ALA A 300 9.64 11.65 -4.02
C ALA A 300 8.23 11.05 -4.23
N SER A 301 7.24 11.92 -4.51
CA SER A 301 5.82 11.57 -4.63
C SER A 301 5.25 11.99 -5.98
N ASP A 302 4.75 11.03 -6.77
CA ASP A 302 4.15 11.27 -8.09
C ASP A 302 2.62 11.17 -7.99
N ALA A 303 1.91 12.27 -8.15
CA ALA A 303 0.45 12.31 -8.10
C ALA A 303 -0.25 11.49 -9.20
N TYR A 304 0.49 11.11 -10.24
CA TYR A 304 0.02 10.22 -11.31
C TYR A 304 0.31 8.74 -11.03
N LYS A 305 1.12 8.45 -10.00
CA LYS A 305 1.47 7.10 -9.52
C LYS A 305 1.11 6.99 -8.04
N THR A 306 -0.15 6.70 -7.77
CA THR A 306 -0.73 6.77 -6.41
C THR A 306 0.02 5.96 -5.36
N GLN A 307 0.67 4.84 -5.75
CA GLN A 307 1.51 4.04 -4.86
C GLN A 307 2.77 4.77 -4.38
N THR A 308 3.17 5.88 -5.03
CA THR A 308 4.33 6.69 -4.61
C THR A 308 3.92 7.83 -3.67
N LEU A 309 2.63 8.07 -3.48
CA LEU A 309 2.16 9.11 -2.57
C LEU A 309 2.54 8.76 -1.13
N VAL A 310 3.02 9.76 -0.42
CA VAL A 310 3.47 9.65 0.97
C VAL A 310 2.57 10.53 1.82
N ASP A 311 1.92 9.94 2.82
CA ASP A 311 1.15 10.70 3.80
C ASP A 311 2.10 11.54 4.65
N ILE A 312 1.83 12.84 4.72
CA ILE A 312 2.70 13.82 5.39
C ILE A 312 2.62 13.67 6.90
N SER A 313 1.44 13.36 7.43
CA SER A 313 1.19 13.23 8.87
C SER A 313 1.64 11.89 9.45
N THR A 314 1.90 10.88 8.61
CA THR A 314 2.29 9.55 9.04
C THR A 314 3.61 9.11 8.42
N THR A 315 3.58 8.67 7.16
CA THR A 315 4.74 8.06 6.48
C THR A 315 5.91 9.04 6.31
N MET A 316 5.65 10.33 6.03
CA MET A 316 6.71 11.34 5.93
C MET A 316 7.44 11.53 7.27
N GLU A 317 6.69 11.57 8.38
CA GLU A 317 7.27 11.66 9.72
C GLU A 317 8.11 10.42 10.07
N GLN A 318 7.66 9.24 9.65
CA GLN A 318 8.42 7.99 9.82
C GLN A 318 9.72 8.01 9.02
N ILE A 319 9.68 8.44 7.76
CA ILE A 319 10.86 8.56 6.90
C ILE A 319 11.85 9.57 7.48
N ALA A 320 11.37 10.71 7.95
CA ALA A 320 12.20 11.74 8.56
C ALA A 320 12.99 11.23 9.79
N GLY A 321 12.47 10.22 10.48
CA GLY A 321 13.14 9.58 11.60
C GLY A 321 14.02 8.37 11.23
N ARG A 322 14.27 8.06 9.95
CA ARG A 322 15.05 6.86 9.55
C ARG A 322 16.54 7.01 9.74
N ILE A 323 17.11 8.19 9.56
CA ILE A 323 18.51 8.42 9.89
C ILE A 323 18.62 8.59 11.41
N ARG A 324 19.31 7.64 12.04
CA ARG A 324 19.49 7.58 13.48
C ARG A 324 20.76 8.28 13.90
N ILE A 325 20.76 8.78 15.12
CA ILE A 325 21.92 9.35 15.77
C ILE A 325 22.41 8.41 16.87
N ASN A 326 23.71 8.28 16.99
CA ASN A 326 24.40 7.56 18.05
C ASN A 326 25.75 8.25 18.32
N ASP A 327 26.64 7.64 19.06
CA ASP A 327 27.96 8.22 19.39
C ASP A 327 28.87 8.40 18.16
N GLU A 328 28.69 7.59 17.12
CA GLU A 328 29.49 7.59 15.88
C GLU A 328 28.84 8.48 14.78
N TYR A 329 27.52 8.50 14.73
CA TYR A 329 26.76 9.17 13.64
C TYR A 329 25.84 10.23 14.20
N GLN A 330 26.11 11.50 13.81
CA GLN A 330 25.40 12.70 14.29
C GLN A 330 24.82 13.53 13.14
N ASN A 331 24.09 12.90 12.22
CA ASN A 331 23.63 13.55 10.99
C ASN A 331 23.28 15.04 11.17
N ILE A 332 24.05 15.91 10.53
CA ILE A 332 23.91 17.37 10.62
C ILE A 332 22.67 17.90 9.91
N PHE A 333 22.07 17.13 8.97
CA PHE A 333 20.84 17.46 8.25
C PHE A 333 19.58 16.79 8.82
N ARG A 334 19.61 16.30 10.08
CA ARG A 334 18.48 15.61 10.73
C ARG A 334 17.24 16.48 10.92
N ASN A 335 17.37 17.80 10.78
CA ASN A 335 16.28 18.77 10.84
C ASN A 335 15.79 19.23 9.46
N VAL A 336 16.25 18.61 8.38
CA VAL A 336 15.87 18.97 7.00
C VAL A 336 15.39 17.71 6.26
N ILE A 337 14.33 17.87 5.49
CA ILE A 337 13.85 16.86 4.54
C ILE A 337 13.49 17.55 3.22
N VAL A 338 13.87 16.94 2.11
CA VAL A 338 13.45 17.41 0.80
C VAL A 338 12.25 16.61 0.31
N HIS A 339 11.20 17.30 -0.11
CA HIS A 339 10.02 16.70 -0.73
C HIS A 339 9.89 17.15 -2.18
N LEU A 340 10.23 16.25 -3.13
CA LEU A 340 9.94 16.43 -4.54
C LEU A 340 8.56 15.83 -4.83
N PHE A 341 7.65 16.61 -5.41
CA PHE A 341 6.31 16.13 -5.68
C PHE A 341 5.75 16.67 -7.00
N SER A 342 4.94 15.85 -7.65
CA SER A 342 4.02 16.31 -8.70
C SER A 342 2.61 16.52 -8.12
N THR A 343 1.77 17.23 -8.85
CA THR A 343 0.36 17.45 -8.47
C THR A 343 -0.57 17.03 -9.59
N ASN A 344 -1.77 16.56 -9.21
CA ASN A 344 -2.81 16.17 -10.15
C ASN A 344 -4.13 16.82 -9.74
N LYS A 345 -4.62 17.77 -10.53
CA LYS A 345 -5.89 18.47 -10.28
C LYS A 345 -7.12 17.61 -10.56
N ASN A 346 -6.96 16.52 -11.31
CA ASN A 346 -8.05 15.60 -11.66
C ASN A 346 -8.30 14.61 -10.50
N VAL A 347 -8.73 15.14 -9.37
CA VAL A 347 -9.14 14.38 -8.20
C VAL A 347 -10.64 14.56 -8.02
N MET A 348 -11.36 13.49 -7.71
CA MET A 348 -12.81 13.55 -7.47
C MET A 348 -13.16 14.61 -6.43
N SER A 349 -14.24 15.34 -6.65
CA SER A 349 -14.85 16.20 -5.63
C SER A 349 -15.42 15.36 -4.47
N ASP A 350 -15.80 16.01 -3.39
CA ASP A 350 -16.42 15.32 -2.26
C ASP A 350 -17.77 14.71 -2.66
N GLU A 351 -18.57 15.43 -3.44
CA GLU A 351 -19.87 14.98 -3.94
C GLU A 351 -19.74 13.78 -4.89
N GLU A 352 -18.77 13.82 -5.81
CA GLU A 352 -18.50 12.68 -6.71
C GLU A 352 -18.05 11.45 -5.93
N PHE A 353 -17.24 11.65 -4.90
CA PHE A 353 -16.77 10.55 -4.06
C PHE A 353 -17.90 9.97 -3.19
N GLU A 354 -18.77 10.82 -2.64
CA GLU A 354 -19.95 10.36 -1.89
C GLU A 354 -20.90 9.54 -2.77
N MET A 355 -21.17 9.98 -4.01
CA MET A 355 -21.97 9.21 -4.97
C MET A 355 -21.32 7.86 -5.28
N LEU A 356 -20.01 7.85 -5.52
CA LEU A 356 -19.26 6.61 -5.75
C LEU A 356 -19.36 5.66 -4.54
N MET A 357 -19.23 6.18 -3.33
CA MET A 357 -19.36 5.38 -2.11
C MET A 357 -20.75 4.79 -1.95
N GLN A 358 -21.81 5.56 -2.20
CA GLN A 358 -23.18 5.05 -2.15
C GLN A 358 -23.43 3.94 -3.19
N ASP A 359 -22.87 4.05 -4.37
CA ASP A 359 -23.00 3.01 -5.40
C ASP A 359 -22.22 1.75 -5.03
N LYS A 360 -21.01 1.89 -4.46
CA LYS A 360 -20.22 0.75 -3.94
C LYS A 360 -20.90 0.08 -2.74
N GLU A 361 -21.57 0.82 -1.87
CA GLU A 361 -22.35 0.25 -0.77
C GLU A 361 -23.54 -0.57 -1.28
N LYS A 362 -24.29 -0.05 -2.26
CA LYS A 362 -25.37 -0.80 -2.91
C LYS A 362 -24.87 -2.07 -3.61
N GLU A 363 -23.69 -2.00 -4.23
CA GLU A 363 -23.03 -3.15 -4.85
C GLU A 363 -22.63 -4.19 -3.79
N ALA A 364 -22.03 -3.76 -2.69
CA ALA A 364 -21.66 -4.63 -1.57
C ALA A 364 -22.88 -5.33 -0.97
N ASP A 365 -23.99 -4.63 -0.76
CA ASP A 365 -25.24 -5.21 -0.24
C ASP A 365 -25.80 -6.28 -1.20
N LYS A 366 -25.76 -6.03 -2.51
CA LYS A 366 -26.18 -7.02 -3.52
C LYS A 366 -25.28 -8.26 -3.50
N LEU A 367 -23.97 -8.08 -3.40
CA LEU A 367 -23.00 -9.17 -3.32
C LEU A 367 -23.23 -10.02 -2.06
N LEU A 368 -23.38 -9.39 -0.90
CA LEU A 368 -23.63 -10.07 0.37
C LEU A 368 -24.96 -10.83 0.35
N SER A 369 -26.02 -10.19 -0.18
CA SER A 369 -27.33 -10.82 -0.33
C SER A 369 -27.29 -12.00 -1.30
N GLY A 370 -26.60 -11.86 -2.45
CA GLY A 370 -26.41 -12.92 -3.42
C GLY A 370 -25.62 -14.10 -2.83
N TRP A 371 -24.51 -13.82 -2.15
CA TRP A 371 -23.68 -14.82 -1.49
C TRP A 371 -24.43 -15.65 -0.45
N SER A 372 -25.34 -15.02 0.29
CA SER A 372 -26.13 -15.70 1.32
C SER A 372 -27.05 -16.79 0.75
N LYS A 373 -27.46 -16.68 -0.52
CA LYS A 373 -28.35 -17.60 -1.23
C LYS A 373 -27.63 -18.79 -1.87
N LEU A 374 -26.29 -18.72 -2.00
CA LEU A 374 -25.49 -19.78 -2.59
C LEU A 374 -25.29 -20.94 -1.62
N ASP A 375 -25.27 -22.17 -2.13
CA ASP A 375 -24.86 -23.34 -1.37
C ASP A 375 -23.33 -23.40 -1.17
N LYS A 376 -22.86 -24.43 -0.45
CA LYS A 376 -21.44 -24.57 -0.11
C LYS A 376 -20.58 -24.91 -1.36
N GLU A 377 -21.10 -25.68 -2.30
CA GLU A 377 -20.37 -26.09 -3.51
C GLU A 377 -20.27 -24.92 -4.49
N GLU A 378 -21.35 -24.18 -4.64
CA GLU A 378 -21.39 -22.96 -5.41
C GLU A 378 -20.38 -21.93 -4.88
N ARG A 379 -20.38 -21.65 -3.56
CA ARG A 379 -19.41 -20.73 -2.93
C ARG A 379 -17.97 -21.15 -3.19
N GLN A 380 -17.65 -22.43 -3.04
CA GLN A 380 -16.30 -22.93 -3.33
C GLN A 380 -15.91 -22.76 -4.80
N THR A 381 -16.87 -22.94 -5.70
CA THR A 381 -16.65 -22.75 -7.13
C THR A 381 -16.38 -21.28 -7.45
N TYR A 382 -17.14 -20.37 -6.86
CA TYR A 382 -16.92 -18.93 -7.00
C TYR A 382 -15.56 -18.49 -6.45
N ILE A 383 -15.20 -18.92 -5.25
CA ILE A 383 -13.88 -18.59 -4.64
C ILE A 383 -12.72 -19.04 -5.55
N LYS A 384 -12.82 -20.21 -6.17
CA LYS A 384 -11.76 -20.75 -7.03
C LYS A 384 -11.62 -20.04 -8.38
N ARG A 385 -12.71 -19.52 -8.92
CA ARG A 385 -12.77 -18.99 -10.29
C ARG A 385 -12.68 -17.49 -10.40
N MET A 386 -12.83 -16.76 -9.28
CA MET A 386 -13.08 -15.34 -9.31
C MET A 386 -12.39 -14.59 -8.17
N ASN A 387 -11.93 -13.40 -8.50
CA ASN A 387 -11.61 -12.41 -7.48
C ASN A 387 -12.92 -11.69 -7.09
N LEU A 388 -13.51 -12.09 -5.97
CA LEU A 388 -14.73 -11.51 -5.43
C LEU A 388 -14.44 -10.38 -4.43
N ASP A 389 -13.17 -10.04 -4.24
CA ASP A 389 -12.77 -8.95 -3.38
C ASP A 389 -13.04 -7.61 -4.06
N THR A 390 -13.82 -6.78 -3.39
CA THR A 390 -14.05 -5.39 -3.76
C THR A 390 -13.46 -4.46 -2.70
N GLU A 391 -13.62 -3.17 -2.89
CA GLU A 391 -13.19 -2.17 -1.91
C GLU A 391 -13.97 -2.22 -0.60
N LEU A 392 -15.13 -2.88 -0.55
CA LEU A 392 -15.99 -2.95 0.62
C LEU A 392 -16.25 -4.39 1.11
N VAL A 393 -15.94 -5.39 0.30
CA VAL A 393 -16.28 -6.79 0.59
C VAL A 393 -15.04 -7.66 0.55
N SER A 394 -14.93 -8.60 1.47
CA SER A 394 -13.87 -9.61 1.51
C SER A 394 -14.46 -11.01 1.75
N ILE A 395 -13.74 -12.03 1.30
CA ILE A 395 -14.01 -13.41 1.67
C ILE A 395 -13.04 -13.82 2.78
N ILE A 396 -13.56 -14.01 3.99
CA ILE A 396 -12.81 -14.41 5.17
C ILE A 396 -13.33 -15.78 5.62
N ASN A 397 -12.45 -16.78 5.68
CA ASN A 397 -12.80 -18.15 6.08
C ASN A 397 -14.01 -18.73 5.30
N GLY A 398 -14.08 -18.42 3.99
CA GLY A 398 -15.16 -18.87 3.11
C GLY A 398 -16.50 -18.16 3.30
N LYS A 399 -16.56 -17.11 4.10
CA LYS A 399 -17.71 -16.22 4.26
C LYS A 399 -17.44 -14.87 3.62
N MET A 400 -18.39 -14.40 2.84
CA MET A 400 -18.34 -13.04 2.33
C MET A 400 -18.83 -12.08 3.41
N VAL A 401 -18.02 -11.07 3.71
CA VAL A 401 -18.29 -10.10 4.78
C VAL A 401 -18.04 -8.67 4.31
N TYR A 402 -18.83 -7.75 4.83
CA TYR A 402 -18.55 -6.32 4.67
C TYR A 402 -17.29 -5.96 5.47
N ASN A 403 -16.30 -5.35 4.82
CA ASN A 403 -15.00 -5.08 5.42
C ASN A 403 -14.80 -3.58 5.70
N ASN A 404 -15.06 -3.18 6.93
CA ASN A 404 -14.89 -1.78 7.36
C ASN A 404 -13.45 -1.27 7.22
N LEU A 405 -12.43 -2.12 7.37
CA LEU A 405 -11.03 -1.73 7.18
C LEU A 405 -10.73 -1.38 5.72
N LYS A 406 -11.25 -2.18 4.77
CA LYS A 406 -11.13 -1.87 3.34
C LYS A 406 -11.84 -0.56 3.01
N LYS A 407 -13.05 -0.35 3.53
CA LYS A 407 -13.78 0.92 3.37
C LYS A 407 -12.92 2.10 3.84
N GLN A 408 -12.39 2.02 5.06
CA GLN A 408 -11.56 3.10 5.61
C GLN A 408 -10.25 3.30 4.82
N SER A 409 -9.62 2.21 4.38
CA SER A 409 -8.46 2.29 3.49
C SER A 409 -8.78 2.98 2.16
N PHE A 410 -9.94 2.70 1.59
CA PHE A 410 -10.38 3.34 0.35
C PHE A 410 -10.65 4.85 0.53
N ILE A 411 -11.31 5.24 1.64
CA ILE A 411 -11.53 6.66 2.02
C ILE A 411 -10.19 7.36 2.26
N TYR A 412 -9.30 6.76 3.03
CA TYR A 412 -7.95 7.27 3.31
C TYR A 412 -7.15 7.54 2.03
N LYS A 413 -7.17 6.62 1.07
CA LYS A 413 -6.48 6.80 -0.21
C LYS A 413 -7.04 7.94 -1.03
N GLN A 414 -8.35 8.16 -0.98
CA GLN A 414 -8.95 9.31 -1.63
C GLN A 414 -8.52 10.63 -0.95
N ALA A 415 -8.48 10.66 0.38
CA ALA A 415 -7.96 11.81 1.12
C ALA A 415 -6.48 12.09 0.78
N LEU A 416 -5.66 11.04 0.69
CA LEU A 416 -4.26 11.15 0.29
C LEU A 416 -4.12 11.73 -1.13
N ARG A 417 -4.94 11.29 -2.10
CA ARG A 417 -4.96 11.89 -3.44
C ARG A 417 -5.33 13.36 -3.41
N LYS A 418 -6.30 13.76 -2.57
CA LYS A 418 -6.69 15.17 -2.39
C LYS A 418 -5.55 16.02 -1.83
N THR A 419 -4.73 15.49 -0.95
CA THR A 419 -3.51 16.17 -0.47
C THR A 419 -2.59 16.55 -1.64
N TYR A 420 -2.49 15.72 -2.67
CA TYR A 420 -1.64 15.94 -3.84
C TYR A 420 -2.35 16.60 -5.04
N LYS A 421 -3.53 17.19 -4.85
CA LYS A 421 -4.22 17.91 -5.92
C LYS A 421 -3.47 19.19 -6.35
N ASP A 422 -2.86 19.87 -5.39
CA ASP A 422 -2.10 21.11 -5.63
C ASP A 422 -1.05 21.36 -4.52
N GLY A 423 -0.18 22.35 -4.72
CA GLY A 423 0.88 22.69 -3.77
C GLY A 423 0.36 23.29 -2.46
N ILE A 424 -0.82 23.92 -2.48
CA ILE A 424 -1.47 24.52 -1.30
C ILE A 424 -1.91 23.40 -0.35
N SER A 425 -2.57 22.37 -0.88
CA SER A 425 -3.03 21.22 -0.09
C SER A 425 -1.86 20.48 0.58
N ILE A 426 -0.73 20.34 -0.12
CA ILE A 426 0.50 19.76 0.44
C ILE A 426 1.06 20.66 1.55
N ARG A 427 1.13 21.98 1.32
CA ARG A 427 1.57 22.94 2.34
C ARG A 427 0.70 22.85 3.60
N ASP A 428 -0.60 22.83 3.43
CA ASP A 428 -1.55 22.79 4.55
C ASP A 428 -1.41 21.49 5.36
N SER A 429 -1.14 20.35 4.70
CA SER A 429 -0.84 19.09 5.40
C SER A 429 0.45 19.16 6.22
N PHE A 430 1.50 19.84 5.73
CA PHE A 430 2.69 20.09 6.53
C PHE A 430 2.41 21.02 7.73
N MET A 431 1.58 22.04 7.54
CA MET A 431 1.22 22.97 8.62
C MET A 431 0.38 22.30 9.74
N GLN A 432 -0.40 21.29 9.41
CA GLN A 432 -1.19 20.53 10.39
C GLN A 432 -0.34 19.56 11.22
N SER A 433 0.82 19.13 10.71
CA SER A 433 1.71 18.24 11.45
C SER A 433 2.47 19.00 12.55
N GLU A 434 2.45 18.44 13.76
CA GLU A 434 3.25 18.97 14.89
C GLU A 434 4.77 18.76 14.70
N LYS A 435 5.18 17.93 13.72
CA LYS A 435 6.57 17.55 13.46
C LYS A 435 7.31 18.52 12.57
N PHE A 436 6.60 19.17 11.65
CA PHE A 436 7.21 20.01 10.63
C PHE A 436 7.08 21.50 10.96
N GLU A 437 8.04 22.28 10.51
CA GLU A 437 8.03 23.73 10.56
C GLU A 437 8.34 24.28 9.16
N LEU A 438 7.38 24.99 8.58
CA LEU A 438 7.53 25.56 7.25
C LEU A 438 8.31 26.87 7.35
N THR A 439 9.32 26.99 6.48
CA THR A 439 9.96 28.26 6.16
C THR A 439 9.27 28.87 4.94
N ASN A 440 9.51 30.17 4.65
CA ASN A 440 8.96 30.87 3.47
C ASN A 440 9.59 30.39 2.15
N GLN A 441 9.89 29.12 2.04
CA GLN A 441 10.46 28.56 0.81
C GLN A 441 9.39 28.38 -0.26
N ASN A 442 9.71 28.85 -1.44
CA ASN A 442 8.89 28.65 -2.61
C ASN A 442 8.99 27.22 -3.12
N ASP A 443 7.97 26.78 -3.83
CA ASP A 443 8.01 25.56 -4.59
C ASP A 443 9.08 25.67 -5.69
N TRP A 444 9.77 24.58 -5.97
CA TRP A 444 10.74 24.54 -7.04
C TRP A 444 10.03 24.56 -8.40
N GLU A 445 10.42 25.49 -9.25
CA GLU A 445 9.99 25.45 -10.64
C GLU A 445 10.67 24.29 -11.39
N ASP A 446 9.97 23.76 -12.38
CA ASP A 446 10.43 22.63 -13.18
C ASP A 446 11.81 22.94 -13.82
N PHE A 447 12.81 22.11 -13.53
CA PHE A 447 14.09 22.18 -14.20
C PHE A 447 13.94 21.66 -15.63
N ASN A 448 13.70 22.56 -16.56
CA ASN A 448 13.67 22.28 -17.99
C ASN A 448 15.05 21.83 -18.50
N ILE A 449 15.37 20.53 -18.21
CA ILE A 449 16.53 19.91 -18.85
C ILE A 449 16.00 18.91 -19.89
N LYS A 450 16.53 19.06 -21.08
CA LYS A 450 16.62 18.01 -22.07
C LYS A 450 17.52 16.89 -21.51
N LEU A 451 17.04 16.11 -20.56
CA LEU A 451 17.64 14.83 -20.30
C LEU A 451 17.60 14.07 -21.62
N ALA A 452 18.75 13.52 -22.05
CA ALA A 452 18.76 12.57 -23.16
C ALA A 452 17.60 11.62 -22.99
N LYS A 453 16.85 11.32 -24.06
CA LYS A 453 15.72 10.39 -24.01
C LYS A 453 16.22 9.11 -23.35
N ALA A 454 15.89 8.92 -22.07
CA ALA A 454 16.09 7.65 -21.45
C ALA A 454 15.30 6.62 -22.27
N MET A 455 15.85 5.44 -22.45
CA MET A 455 15.07 4.31 -22.92
C MET A 455 14.01 4.04 -21.84
N THR A 456 12.89 4.75 -21.94
CA THR A 456 11.73 4.46 -21.13
C THR A 456 11.27 3.08 -21.54
N VAL A 457 11.19 2.15 -20.61
CA VAL A 457 10.46 0.91 -20.84
C VAL A 457 9.07 1.34 -21.28
N SER A 458 8.68 1.02 -22.49
CA SER A 458 7.43 1.48 -23.06
C SER A 458 6.26 0.86 -22.26
N TYR A 459 5.13 1.56 -22.21
CA TYR A 459 3.91 0.99 -21.61
C TYR A 459 3.54 -0.38 -22.22
N GLU A 460 3.80 -0.54 -23.52
CA GLU A 460 3.69 -1.80 -24.23
C GLU A 460 4.56 -2.90 -23.61
N GLN A 461 5.84 -2.60 -23.34
CA GLN A 461 6.75 -3.58 -22.75
C GLN A 461 6.33 -3.94 -21.33
N LEU A 462 5.96 -2.95 -20.51
CA LEU A 462 5.47 -3.17 -19.16
C LEU A 462 4.21 -4.05 -19.11
N LEU A 463 3.27 -3.80 -20.03
CA LEU A 463 2.06 -4.60 -20.12
C LEU A 463 2.35 -6.02 -20.64
N LYS A 464 3.24 -6.19 -21.61
CA LYS A 464 3.68 -7.51 -22.09
C LYS A 464 4.34 -8.31 -20.95
N ASP A 465 5.24 -7.70 -20.20
CA ASP A 465 5.90 -8.34 -19.07
C ASP A 465 4.88 -8.77 -18.00
N TYR A 466 3.84 -7.95 -17.76
CA TYR A 466 2.74 -8.32 -16.89
C TYR A 466 1.89 -9.47 -17.44
N LEU A 467 1.59 -9.48 -18.74
CA LEU A 467 0.82 -10.55 -19.36
C LEU A 467 1.55 -11.90 -19.25
N ASP A 468 2.88 -11.89 -19.41
CA ASP A 468 3.73 -13.07 -19.29
C ASP A 468 3.90 -13.54 -17.84
N SER A 469 4.01 -12.58 -16.90
CA SER A 469 4.25 -12.86 -15.47
C SER A 469 3.46 -11.89 -14.59
N PRO A 470 2.15 -12.10 -14.39
CA PRO A 470 1.33 -11.24 -13.52
C PRO A 470 1.86 -11.20 -12.10
N SER A 471 1.91 -10.01 -11.52
CA SER A 471 2.31 -9.84 -10.12
C SER A 471 1.61 -8.65 -9.48
N GLU A 472 1.35 -8.74 -8.18
CA GLU A 472 0.76 -7.67 -7.37
C GLU A 472 1.49 -6.33 -7.50
N SER A 473 2.80 -6.36 -7.69
CA SER A 473 3.61 -5.15 -7.88
C SER A 473 3.25 -4.39 -9.17
N TYR A 474 2.93 -5.12 -10.29
CA TYR A 474 2.40 -4.49 -11.50
C TYR A 474 1.00 -3.95 -11.27
N GLU A 475 0.16 -4.72 -10.57
CA GLU A 475 -1.23 -4.35 -10.31
C GLU A 475 -1.34 -3.11 -9.40
N GLN A 476 -0.40 -2.94 -8.47
CA GLN A 476 -0.31 -1.74 -7.65
C GLN A 476 0.20 -0.51 -8.43
N GLU A 477 1.16 -0.70 -9.33
CA GLU A 477 1.72 0.39 -10.15
C GLU A 477 0.82 0.74 -11.34
N TYR A 478 0.15 -0.29 -11.91
CA TYR A 478 -0.76 -0.18 -13.05
C TYR A 478 -2.07 -0.93 -12.76
N PRO A 479 -2.97 -0.35 -11.97
CA PRO A 479 -4.22 -1.01 -11.55
C PRO A 479 -5.14 -1.38 -12.72
N GLU A 480 -4.90 -0.81 -13.90
CA GLU A 480 -5.59 -1.16 -15.13
C GLU A 480 -5.11 -2.45 -15.79
N PHE A 481 -3.92 -2.97 -15.45
CA PHE A 481 -3.36 -4.17 -16.10
C PHE A 481 -4.24 -5.42 -15.93
N PRO A 482 -4.78 -5.72 -14.73
CA PRO A 482 -5.73 -6.82 -14.57
C PRO A 482 -6.97 -6.67 -15.44
N LEU A 483 -7.49 -5.43 -15.55
CA LEU A 483 -8.66 -5.13 -16.36
C LEU A 483 -8.35 -5.30 -17.84
N ILE A 484 -7.22 -4.79 -18.33
CA ILE A 484 -6.79 -4.96 -19.71
C ILE A 484 -6.62 -6.44 -20.04
N LYS A 485 -5.94 -7.21 -19.19
CA LYS A 485 -5.76 -8.66 -19.35
C LYS A 485 -7.10 -9.39 -19.38
N ARG A 486 -8.05 -9.01 -18.54
CA ARG A 486 -9.37 -9.63 -18.46
C ARG A 486 -10.24 -9.36 -19.70
N TYR A 487 -10.20 -8.13 -20.21
CA TYR A 487 -11.13 -7.67 -21.23
C TYR A 487 -10.57 -7.65 -22.65
N LEU A 488 -9.26 -7.54 -22.84
CA LEU A 488 -8.65 -7.41 -24.16
C LEU A 488 -7.77 -8.62 -24.49
N LYS A 489 -7.91 -9.10 -25.72
CA LYS A 489 -6.98 -10.09 -26.30
C LYS A 489 -5.74 -9.37 -26.83
N GLU A 490 -4.62 -10.06 -26.92
CA GLU A 490 -3.37 -9.49 -27.43
C GLU A 490 -3.52 -8.93 -28.85
N SER A 491 -4.30 -9.59 -29.72
CA SER A 491 -4.61 -9.10 -31.06
C SER A 491 -5.34 -7.76 -31.08
N GLU A 492 -6.19 -7.52 -30.09
CA GLU A 492 -6.91 -6.25 -29.92
C GLU A 492 -5.95 -5.16 -29.38
N MET A 493 -5.07 -5.52 -28.44
CA MET A 493 -4.03 -4.61 -27.93
C MET A 493 -3.08 -4.18 -29.05
N ASN A 494 -2.69 -5.10 -29.94
CA ASN A 494 -1.90 -4.81 -31.14
C ASN A 494 -2.64 -3.83 -32.08
N THR A 495 -3.95 -4.05 -32.33
CA THR A 495 -4.77 -3.15 -33.15
C THR A 495 -4.86 -1.75 -32.53
N LEU A 496 -4.92 -1.66 -31.22
CA LEU A 496 -4.92 -0.41 -30.47
C LEU A 496 -3.50 0.19 -30.30
N ARG A 497 -2.48 -0.46 -30.89
CA ARG A 497 -1.07 -0.07 -30.83
C ARG A 497 -0.56 0.09 -29.38
N TRP A 498 -1.02 -0.76 -28.48
CA TRP A 498 -0.67 -0.76 -27.06
C TRP A 498 -0.85 0.62 -26.38
N ASN A 499 -1.72 1.46 -26.95
CA ASN A 499 -1.97 2.79 -26.43
C ASN A 499 -2.88 2.71 -25.20
N ARG A 500 -2.38 3.17 -24.05
CA ARG A 500 -3.04 3.11 -22.75
C ARG A 500 -4.48 3.63 -22.79
N GLU A 501 -4.66 4.86 -23.27
CA GLU A 501 -5.98 5.51 -23.29
C GLU A 501 -6.98 4.77 -24.18
N LYS A 502 -6.54 4.30 -25.36
CA LYS A 502 -7.39 3.54 -26.27
C LYS A 502 -7.77 2.18 -25.68
N MET A 503 -6.86 1.51 -24.98
CA MET A 503 -7.14 0.24 -24.31
C MET A 503 -8.09 0.41 -23.15
N LEU A 504 -7.92 1.43 -22.31
CA LEU A 504 -8.84 1.73 -21.22
C LEU A 504 -10.25 2.04 -21.73
N LYS A 505 -10.35 2.83 -22.81
CA LYS A 505 -11.64 3.07 -23.45
C LYS A 505 -12.27 1.80 -23.97
N ALA A 506 -11.49 0.92 -24.61
CA ALA A 506 -11.97 -0.37 -25.10
C ALA A 506 -12.43 -1.30 -23.97
N VAL A 507 -11.76 -1.26 -22.81
CA VAL A 507 -12.18 -1.97 -21.59
C VAL A 507 -13.53 -1.44 -21.10
N GLU A 508 -13.71 -0.12 -20.99
CA GLU A 508 -14.97 0.47 -20.57
C GLU A 508 -16.11 0.15 -21.57
N ASP A 509 -15.84 0.24 -22.88
CA ASP A 509 -16.81 -0.13 -23.90
C ASP A 509 -17.25 -1.61 -23.74
N LYS A 510 -16.31 -2.53 -23.46
CA LYS A 510 -16.63 -3.95 -23.23
C LYS A 510 -17.39 -4.19 -21.93
N LYS A 511 -17.05 -3.48 -20.85
CA LYS A 511 -17.84 -3.53 -19.60
C LYS A 511 -19.30 -3.10 -19.84
N MET A 512 -19.49 -2.02 -20.57
CA MET A 512 -20.84 -1.54 -20.90
C MET A 512 -21.60 -2.55 -21.77
N VAL A 513 -20.94 -3.17 -22.75
CA VAL A 513 -21.53 -4.25 -23.57
C VAL A 513 -21.90 -5.45 -22.70
N ASN A 514 -21.01 -5.90 -21.80
CA ASN A 514 -21.31 -7.00 -20.87
C ASN A 514 -22.52 -6.68 -19.99
N LYS A 515 -22.64 -5.44 -19.50
CA LYS A 515 -23.81 -4.98 -18.72
C LYS A 515 -25.10 -5.08 -19.56
N ALA A 516 -25.06 -4.71 -20.83
CA ALA A 516 -26.18 -4.85 -21.74
C ALA A 516 -26.54 -6.32 -22.00
N LEU A 517 -25.51 -7.16 -22.23
CA LEU A 517 -25.70 -8.60 -22.45
C LEU A 517 -26.27 -9.31 -21.23
N LEU A 518 -25.89 -8.88 -20.03
CA LEU A 518 -26.46 -9.38 -18.77
C LEU A 518 -27.95 -9.05 -18.65
N ALA A 519 -28.31 -7.82 -18.99
CA ALA A 519 -29.70 -7.36 -18.89
C ALA A 519 -30.67 -8.09 -19.84
N ILE A 520 -30.17 -8.55 -20.99
CA ILE A 520 -30.99 -9.27 -22.01
C ILE A 520 -30.88 -10.80 -21.90
N TYR A 521 -30.13 -11.31 -20.93
CA TYR A 521 -29.88 -12.75 -20.79
C TYR A 521 -31.16 -13.53 -20.53
N GLN A 522 -31.35 -14.56 -21.35
CA GLN A 522 -32.33 -15.62 -21.17
C GLN A 522 -31.71 -16.94 -21.64
N PRO A 523 -31.69 -18.01 -20.86
CA PRO A 523 -31.11 -19.29 -21.30
C PRO A 523 -31.92 -19.87 -22.49
N GLY A 524 -31.19 -20.47 -23.43
CA GLY A 524 -31.76 -21.08 -24.64
C GLY A 524 -31.39 -20.37 -25.92
N PHE A 525 -32.09 -20.71 -27.01
CA PHE A 525 -31.78 -20.15 -28.34
C PHE A 525 -32.34 -18.74 -28.50
N ILE A 526 -31.48 -17.85 -29.01
CA ILE A 526 -31.84 -16.51 -29.45
C ILE A 526 -31.37 -16.26 -30.88
N SER A 527 -32.26 -15.78 -31.75
CA SER A 527 -31.89 -15.48 -33.14
C SER A 527 -31.02 -14.24 -33.24
N ASN A 528 -30.19 -14.15 -34.29
CA ASN A 528 -29.36 -12.96 -34.54
C ASN A 528 -30.18 -11.69 -34.67
N GLN A 529 -31.38 -11.76 -35.24
CA GLN A 529 -32.28 -10.60 -35.39
C GLN A 529 -32.85 -10.15 -34.06
N GLU A 530 -33.32 -11.10 -33.25
CA GLU A 530 -33.85 -10.81 -31.91
C GLU A 530 -32.78 -10.25 -30.98
N LEU A 531 -31.61 -10.89 -30.97
CA LEU A 531 -30.46 -10.44 -30.17
C LEU A 531 -30.05 -9.02 -30.54
N LYS A 532 -29.97 -8.71 -31.84
CA LYS A 532 -29.66 -7.38 -32.33
C LYS A 532 -30.71 -6.35 -31.89
N GLY A 533 -32.00 -6.71 -31.91
CA GLY A 533 -33.11 -5.87 -31.44
C GLY A 533 -32.97 -5.56 -29.95
N LYS A 534 -32.87 -6.61 -29.12
CA LYS A 534 -32.69 -6.45 -27.66
C LYS A 534 -31.44 -5.62 -27.29
N LEU A 535 -30.32 -5.85 -28.00
CA LEU A 535 -29.09 -5.05 -27.80
C LEU A 535 -29.30 -3.58 -28.19
N LYS A 536 -30.06 -3.30 -29.26
CA LYS A 536 -30.34 -1.91 -29.67
C LYS A 536 -31.11 -1.15 -28.60
N ASP A 537 -32.12 -1.77 -28.02
CA ASP A 537 -32.95 -1.18 -26.99
C ASP A 537 -32.14 -0.94 -25.70
N GLU A 538 -31.35 -1.94 -25.31
CA GLU A 538 -30.53 -1.84 -24.10
C GLU A 538 -29.36 -0.86 -24.26
N PHE A 539 -28.74 -0.77 -25.43
CA PHE A 539 -27.72 0.24 -25.74
C PHE A 539 -28.31 1.65 -25.66
N GLY A 540 -29.55 1.83 -26.15
CA GLY A 540 -30.26 3.10 -26.00
C GLY A 540 -30.49 3.48 -24.53
N ARG A 541 -30.91 2.50 -23.72
CA ARG A 541 -31.15 2.68 -22.28
C ARG A 541 -29.87 3.02 -21.50
N LEU A 542 -28.76 2.38 -21.86
CA LEU A 542 -27.47 2.56 -21.19
C LEU A 542 -26.59 3.67 -21.79
N GLY A 543 -27.06 4.34 -22.85
CA GLY A 543 -26.30 5.39 -23.53
C GLY A 543 -25.07 4.89 -24.29
N ILE A 544 -25.03 3.61 -24.67
CA ILE A 544 -23.90 3.00 -25.38
C ILE A 544 -23.90 3.46 -26.84
N LYS A 545 -22.82 4.11 -27.27
CA LYS A 545 -22.67 4.64 -28.65
C LYS A 545 -22.16 3.62 -29.68
N LEU A 546 -22.02 2.34 -29.30
CA LEU A 546 -21.60 1.29 -30.20
C LEU A 546 -22.75 0.79 -31.08
N SER A 547 -22.42 0.32 -32.28
CA SER A 547 -23.40 -0.33 -33.16
C SER A 547 -23.82 -1.70 -32.59
N PRO A 548 -25.11 -1.97 -32.35
CA PRO A 548 -25.58 -3.24 -31.83
C PRO A 548 -25.40 -4.34 -32.91
N LYS A 549 -24.51 -5.29 -32.67
CA LYS A 549 -24.23 -6.44 -33.53
C LYS A 549 -24.42 -7.74 -32.73
N ALA A 550 -25.10 -8.72 -33.28
CA ALA A 550 -25.29 -10.01 -32.60
C ALA A 550 -23.97 -10.70 -32.23
N THR A 551 -22.91 -10.49 -33.04
CA THR A 551 -21.57 -11.05 -32.77
C THR A 551 -20.89 -10.52 -31.51
N LEU A 552 -21.40 -9.44 -30.89
CA LEU A 552 -20.86 -8.95 -29.63
C LEU A 552 -21.01 -9.98 -28.50
N ILE A 553 -21.99 -10.87 -28.60
CA ILE A 553 -22.22 -11.93 -27.61
C ILE A 553 -21.09 -12.98 -27.59
N GLU A 554 -20.36 -13.16 -28.69
CA GLU A 554 -19.24 -14.12 -28.77
C GLU A 554 -18.07 -13.77 -27.86
N ASN A 555 -18.01 -12.51 -27.40
CA ASN A 555 -17.02 -12.03 -26.45
C ASN A 555 -17.56 -11.97 -24.99
N CYS A 556 -18.77 -12.51 -24.78
CA CYS A 556 -19.36 -12.54 -23.45
C CYS A 556 -18.61 -13.50 -22.54
N THR A 557 -18.25 -13.03 -21.35
CA THR A 557 -17.58 -13.85 -20.32
C THR A 557 -18.54 -14.31 -19.21
N LEU A 558 -19.82 -13.95 -19.34
CA LEU A 558 -20.83 -14.13 -18.28
C LEU A 558 -21.57 -15.47 -18.36
N TYR A 559 -21.65 -16.06 -19.55
CA TYR A 559 -22.32 -17.34 -19.79
C TYR A 559 -21.74 -18.01 -21.03
N ASN A 560 -21.95 -19.32 -21.18
CA ASN A 560 -21.51 -20.06 -22.36
C ASN A 560 -22.35 -19.66 -23.57
N VAL A 561 -21.70 -19.40 -24.69
CA VAL A 561 -22.33 -18.99 -25.96
C VAL A 561 -21.85 -19.91 -27.07
N GLU A 562 -22.79 -20.56 -27.72
CA GLU A 562 -22.50 -21.41 -28.88
C GLU A 562 -23.31 -20.94 -30.09
N LYS A 563 -22.67 -20.91 -31.26
CA LYS A 563 -23.39 -20.64 -32.54
C LYS A 563 -24.35 -21.78 -32.81
N ALA A 564 -25.60 -21.43 -33.05
CA ALA A 564 -26.63 -22.42 -33.35
C ALA A 564 -27.53 -21.97 -34.50
N SER A 565 -28.18 -22.92 -35.11
CA SER A 565 -29.24 -22.66 -36.12
C SER A 565 -30.42 -23.57 -35.85
N ARG A 566 -31.64 -23.01 -35.86
CA ARG A 566 -32.88 -23.74 -35.63
C ARG A 566 -33.86 -23.53 -36.80
N LYS A 567 -34.67 -24.54 -37.09
CA LYS A 567 -35.79 -24.38 -38.02
C LYS A 567 -36.97 -23.77 -37.28
N ILE A 568 -37.38 -22.57 -37.70
CA ILE A 568 -38.54 -21.82 -37.16
C ILE A 568 -39.44 -21.51 -38.37
N ASP A 569 -40.68 -21.95 -38.34
CA ASP A 569 -41.67 -21.74 -39.42
C ASP A 569 -41.13 -22.20 -40.80
N GLY A 570 -40.41 -23.33 -40.83
CA GLY A 570 -39.86 -23.90 -42.06
C GLY A 570 -38.59 -23.22 -42.59
N LYS A 571 -38.14 -22.11 -42.00
CA LYS A 571 -36.92 -21.38 -42.38
C LYS A 571 -35.78 -21.67 -41.40
N THR A 572 -34.58 -21.81 -41.90
CA THR A 572 -33.37 -21.92 -41.05
C THR A 572 -33.01 -20.54 -40.52
N VAL A 573 -33.06 -20.38 -39.21
CA VAL A 573 -32.71 -19.15 -38.50
C VAL A 573 -31.41 -19.36 -37.74
N SER A 574 -30.41 -18.53 -38.02
CA SER A 574 -29.12 -18.55 -37.32
C SER A 574 -29.18 -17.66 -36.07
N GLY A 575 -28.49 -18.08 -35.02
CA GLY A 575 -28.45 -17.38 -33.72
C GLY A 575 -27.40 -18.00 -32.80
N TYR A 576 -27.69 -17.89 -31.53
CA TYR A 576 -26.81 -18.38 -30.45
C TYR A 576 -27.61 -19.19 -29.44
N GLU A 577 -27.03 -20.26 -28.94
CA GLU A 577 -27.52 -20.99 -27.78
C GLU A 577 -26.80 -20.42 -26.55
N LEU A 578 -27.58 -19.91 -25.58
CA LEU A 578 -27.08 -19.33 -24.36
C LEU A 578 -27.18 -20.36 -23.24
N GLY A 579 -26.04 -20.81 -22.76
CA GLY A 579 -25.94 -21.76 -21.66
C GLY A 579 -26.28 -21.11 -20.30
N LYS A 580 -26.14 -21.88 -19.22
CA LYS A 580 -26.32 -21.35 -17.86
C LYS A 580 -25.34 -20.20 -17.60
N MET A 581 -25.80 -19.23 -16.82
CA MET A 581 -24.97 -18.14 -16.38
C MET A 581 -23.80 -18.69 -15.56
N VAL A 582 -22.59 -18.37 -16.00
CA VAL A 582 -21.34 -18.73 -15.30
C VAL A 582 -21.07 -17.70 -14.22
N PHE A 583 -21.80 -16.54 -14.27
CA PHE A 583 -21.55 -15.38 -13.46
C PHE A 583 -22.77 -14.45 -13.33
N THR A 584 -23.05 -13.97 -12.13
CA THR A 584 -24.14 -13.02 -11.85
C THR A 584 -23.72 -11.65 -11.34
N PHE A 585 -22.41 -11.38 -11.23
CA PHE A 585 -21.95 -10.11 -10.64
C PHE A 585 -20.71 -9.55 -11.38
N GLU A 586 -20.90 -8.50 -12.09
CA GLU A 586 -19.89 -7.49 -12.40
C GLU A 586 -20.15 -6.22 -11.59
#